data_22383af14e8ca54d5383a106c7a9c607
#
_entry.id   22383af14e8ca54d5383a106c7a9c607
#
_cell.length_a   1.000
_cell.length_b   1.000
_cell.length_c   1.000
_cell.angle_alpha   90.00
_cell.angle_beta   90.00
_cell.angle_gamma   90.00
#
_symmetry.space_group_name_H-M   'P 1'
#
loop_
_entity.id
_entity.type
_entity.pdbx_description
1 polymer ?
#
loop_
_entity_poly.entity_id
_entity_poly.type
_entity_poly.pdbx_seq_one_letter_code
_entity_poly.pdbx_strand_id
1 'polypeptide(L)'
;ENLVDLLGEMGAEIPVKVLEILAQWDQCDAIVHLGVVGRLRLIDTMVKAARDTGQAIQQEYYDMGIKMYKESEAEVFQRSAELMVKYRKPILGAFLDDVHSRTITEIPGSPYSGIAFMTPERAVKVLSRGWFPTTTGCNGKVFSGFPIH
;
A
#
# COMPACT_ATOMS: atom_id res chain seq x y z
N GLU A 1 10.29 10.10 16.97
CA GLU A 1 10.43 8.95 16.06
C GLU A 1 9.06 8.62 15.48
N ASN A 2 8.98 8.50 14.15
CA ASN A 2 7.70 8.34 13.44
C ASN A 2 7.59 6.96 12.77
N LEU A 3 8.36 5.98 13.22
CA LEU A 3 8.35 4.63 12.68
C LEU A 3 7.50 3.71 13.55
N VAL A 4 6.56 3.00 12.93
CA VAL A 4 5.80 1.91 13.55
C VAL A 4 6.13 0.62 12.80
N ASP A 5 6.69 -0.36 13.48
CA ASP A 5 7.01 -1.67 12.93
C ASP A 5 5.89 -2.66 13.24
N LEU A 6 5.38 -3.36 12.22
CA LEU A 6 4.31 -4.36 12.33
C LEU A 6 4.82 -5.80 12.35
N LEU A 7 6.13 -6.01 12.45
CA LEU A 7 6.76 -7.34 12.61
C LEU A 7 6.29 -8.39 11.59
N GLY A 8 6.05 -7.99 10.35
CA GLY A 8 5.77 -8.94 9.26
C GLY A 8 4.35 -9.48 9.19
N GLU A 9 3.39 -8.78 9.77
CA GLU A 9 1.96 -9.13 9.64
C GLU A 9 1.57 -9.43 8.18
N MET A 10 0.80 -10.51 7.98
CA MET A 10 0.38 -10.99 6.66
C MET A 10 -1.06 -10.58 6.30
N GLY A 11 -1.90 -10.32 7.29
CA GLY A 11 -3.31 -9.92 7.11
C GLY A 11 -3.50 -8.41 6.98
N ALA A 12 -4.70 -8.00 6.61
CA ALA A 12 -5.08 -6.58 6.54
C ALA A 12 -5.48 -5.98 7.89
N GLU A 13 -5.95 -6.78 8.83
CA GLU A 13 -6.60 -6.31 10.06
C GLU A 13 -5.70 -5.38 10.90
N ILE A 14 -4.49 -5.84 11.22
CA ILE A 14 -3.57 -5.04 12.05
C ILE A 14 -3.03 -3.83 11.29
N PRO A 15 -2.52 -3.95 10.05
CA PRO A 15 -2.13 -2.80 9.26
C PRO A 15 -3.22 -1.73 9.17
N VAL A 16 -4.45 -2.11 8.86
CA VAL A 16 -5.58 -1.18 8.75
C VAL A 16 -5.87 -0.47 10.06
N LYS A 17 -5.87 -1.18 11.20
CA LYS A 17 -6.03 -0.55 12.53
C LYS A 17 -4.93 0.47 12.82
N VAL A 18 -3.69 0.14 12.50
CA VAL A 18 -2.56 1.07 12.69
C VAL A 18 -2.68 2.29 11.78
N LEU A 19 -3.04 2.09 10.51
CA LEU A 19 -3.30 3.21 9.58
C LEU A 19 -4.41 4.13 10.12
N GLU A 20 -5.49 3.57 10.68
CA GLU A 20 -6.57 4.36 11.24
C GLU A 20 -6.11 5.17 12.48
N ILE A 21 -5.36 4.56 13.39
CA ILE A 21 -4.81 5.24 14.58
C ILE A 21 -3.91 6.40 14.14
N LEU A 22 -3.01 6.15 13.19
CA LEU A 22 -2.11 7.20 12.68
C LEU A 22 -2.87 8.30 11.94
N ALA A 23 -3.91 7.94 11.17
CA ALA A 23 -4.74 8.93 10.48
C ALA A 23 -5.54 9.82 11.44
N GLN A 24 -5.90 9.31 12.63
CA GLN A 24 -6.56 10.09 13.68
C GLN A 24 -5.60 11.07 14.39
N TRP A 25 -4.32 10.77 14.40
CA TRP A 25 -3.35 11.56 15.16
C TRP A 25 -3.07 12.91 14.49
N ASP A 26 -3.38 14.01 15.16
CA ASP A 26 -3.29 15.38 14.61
C ASP A 26 -1.89 15.80 14.18
N GLN A 27 -0.85 15.21 14.77
CA GLN A 27 0.55 15.48 14.39
C GLN A 27 1.04 14.63 13.20
N CYS A 28 0.18 13.78 12.64
CA CYS A 28 0.49 12.97 11.46
C CYS A 28 -0.16 13.61 10.23
N ASP A 29 0.64 14.17 9.33
CA ASP A 29 0.15 14.83 8.10
C ASP A 29 -0.02 13.84 6.94
N ALA A 30 0.78 12.78 6.92
CA ALA A 30 0.77 11.78 5.85
C ALA A 30 1.29 10.44 6.37
N ILE A 31 0.86 9.34 5.75
CA ILE A 31 1.32 8.00 6.09
C ILE A 31 1.96 7.35 4.86
N VAL A 32 3.15 6.78 5.06
CA VAL A 32 3.77 5.88 4.08
C VAL A 32 3.93 4.52 4.75
N HIS A 33 3.20 3.52 4.27
CA HIS A 33 3.38 2.15 4.73
C HIS A 33 4.33 1.39 3.79
N LEU A 34 5.26 0.65 4.37
CA LEU A 34 6.28 -0.10 3.66
C LEU A 34 6.02 -1.59 3.75
N GLY A 35 5.99 -2.27 2.61
CA GLY A 35 5.89 -3.72 2.54
C GLY A 35 4.57 -4.32 3.06
N VAL A 36 3.52 -3.53 3.28
CA VAL A 36 2.18 -4.03 3.57
C VAL A 36 1.52 -4.55 2.30
N VAL A 37 1.78 -3.90 1.17
CA VAL A 37 1.33 -4.27 -0.16
C VAL A 37 2.53 -4.59 -1.07
N GLY A 38 2.30 -5.28 -2.21
CA GLY A 38 3.34 -5.57 -3.20
C GLY A 38 4.27 -6.74 -2.81
N ARG A 39 3.80 -7.71 -2.03
CA ARG A 39 4.60 -8.88 -1.61
C ARG A 39 4.47 -10.10 -2.52
N LEU A 40 3.58 -10.09 -3.52
CA LEU A 40 3.32 -11.25 -4.37
C LEU A 40 4.59 -11.80 -5.00
N ARG A 41 5.42 -10.93 -5.53
CA ARG A 41 6.68 -11.32 -6.15
C ARG A 41 7.70 -11.87 -5.14
N LEU A 42 7.72 -11.32 -3.94
CA LEU A 42 8.53 -11.86 -2.85
C LEU A 42 8.09 -13.29 -2.53
N ILE A 43 6.78 -13.54 -2.42
CA ILE A 43 6.21 -14.87 -2.19
C ILE A 43 6.59 -15.81 -3.33
N ASP A 44 6.43 -15.40 -4.60
CA ASP A 44 6.85 -16.20 -5.76
C ASP A 44 8.34 -16.55 -5.73
N THR A 45 9.17 -15.58 -5.40
CA THR A 45 10.63 -15.78 -5.29
C THR A 45 10.97 -16.76 -4.17
N MET A 46 10.35 -16.64 -3.02
CA MET A 46 10.55 -17.56 -1.89
C MET A 46 10.10 -18.98 -2.23
N VAL A 47 8.94 -19.13 -2.86
CA VAL A 47 8.42 -20.45 -3.28
C VAL A 47 9.34 -21.08 -4.34
N LYS A 48 9.81 -20.30 -5.30
CA LYS A 48 10.77 -20.78 -6.30
C LYS A 48 12.07 -21.25 -5.65
N ALA A 49 12.64 -20.43 -4.76
CA ALA A 49 13.86 -20.80 -4.04
C ALA A 49 13.68 -22.08 -3.19
N ALA A 50 12.54 -22.24 -2.54
CA ALA A 50 12.23 -23.43 -1.78
C ALA A 50 12.14 -24.69 -2.68
N ARG A 51 11.50 -24.59 -3.84
CA ARG A 51 11.42 -25.67 -4.84
C ARG A 51 12.80 -26.02 -5.40
N ASP A 52 13.62 -25.03 -5.70
CA ASP A 52 14.99 -25.21 -6.21
C ASP A 52 15.89 -25.92 -5.16
N THR A 53 15.60 -25.82 -3.88
CA THR A 53 16.28 -26.52 -2.79
C THR A 53 15.64 -27.87 -2.42
N GLY A 54 14.69 -28.35 -3.23
CA GLY A 54 14.06 -29.66 -3.06
C GLY A 54 12.92 -29.70 -2.02
N GLN A 55 12.45 -28.56 -1.55
CA GLN A 55 11.28 -28.51 -0.67
C GLN A 55 9.99 -28.69 -1.47
N ALA A 56 9.17 -29.66 -1.07
CA ALA A 56 7.87 -29.91 -1.69
C ALA A 56 6.83 -28.92 -1.16
N ILE A 57 6.64 -27.81 -1.88
CA ILE A 57 5.52 -26.93 -1.61
C ILE A 57 4.34 -27.39 -2.48
N GLN A 58 3.27 -27.85 -1.83
CA GLN A 58 2.06 -28.26 -2.51
C GLN A 58 1.41 -27.05 -3.21
N GLN A 59 1.01 -27.23 -4.47
CA GLN A 59 0.47 -26.14 -5.28
C GLN A 59 -0.80 -25.54 -4.66
N GLU A 60 -1.63 -26.36 -4.04
CA GLU A 60 -2.87 -25.94 -3.38
C GLU A 60 -2.61 -24.93 -2.24
N TYR A 61 -1.61 -25.18 -1.40
CA TYR A 61 -1.25 -24.21 -0.32
C TYR A 61 -0.66 -22.91 -0.87
N TYR A 62 0.10 -23.01 -1.95
CA TYR A 62 0.61 -21.83 -2.64
C TYR A 62 -0.56 -20.98 -3.20
N ASP A 63 -1.47 -21.60 -3.95
CA ASP A 63 -2.60 -20.91 -4.56
C ASP A 63 -3.53 -20.27 -3.51
N MET A 64 -3.77 -20.97 -2.41
CA MET A 64 -4.52 -20.45 -1.26
C MET A 64 -3.82 -19.23 -0.64
N GLY A 65 -2.52 -19.33 -0.41
CA GLY A 65 -1.72 -18.21 0.15
C GLY A 65 -1.74 -16.98 -0.76
N ILE A 66 -1.57 -17.17 -2.07
CA ILE A 66 -1.66 -16.08 -3.06
C ILE A 66 -3.06 -15.44 -3.07
N LYS A 67 -4.11 -16.25 -3.00
CA LYS A 67 -5.49 -15.74 -2.95
C LYS A 67 -5.71 -14.89 -1.70
N MET A 68 -5.38 -15.43 -0.53
CA MET A 68 -5.50 -14.70 0.74
C MET A 68 -4.71 -13.40 0.74
N TYR A 69 -3.49 -13.41 0.18
CA TYR A 69 -2.68 -12.22 0.10
C TYR A 69 -3.29 -11.15 -0.82
N LYS A 70 -3.82 -11.54 -1.99
CA LYS A 70 -4.49 -10.61 -2.91
C LYS A 70 -5.73 -9.98 -2.28
N GLU A 71 -6.51 -10.76 -1.54
CA GLU A 71 -7.68 -10.27 -0.81
C GLU A 71 -7.28 -9.27 0.28
N SER A 72 -6.25 -9.59 1.05
CA SER A 72 -5.70 -8.70 2.08
C SER A 72 -5.14 -7.39 1.48
N GLU A 73 -4.41 -7.47 0.37
CA GLU A 73 -3.87 -6.29 -0.33
C GLU A 73 -5.00 -5.38 -0.84
N ALA A 74 -6.04 -5.97 -1.45
CA ALA A 74 -7.21 -5.21 -1.91
C ALA A 74 -7.94 -4.52 -0.74
N GLU A 75 -8.07 -5.21 0.39
CA GLU A 75 -8.66 -4.62 1.61
C GLU A 75 -7.83 -3.45 2.13
N VAL A 76 -6.50 -3.57 2.19
CA VAL A 76 -5.64 -2.46 2.61
C VAL A 76 -5.81 -1.26 1.71
N PHE A 77 -5.86 -1.42 0.38
CA PHE A 77 -6.09 -0.31 -0.53
C PHE A 77 -7.47 0.31 -0.35
N GLN A 78 -8.51 -0.51 -0.22
CA GLN A 78 -9.88 -0.04 0.02
C GLN A 78 -9.96 0.79 1.31
N ARG A 79 -9.46 0.25 2.40
CA ARG A 79 -9.49 0.92 3.71
C ARG A 79 -8.61 2.17 3.73
N SER A 80 -7.45 2.15 3.08
CA SER A 80 -6.62 3.34 2.93
C SER A 80 -7.36 4.47 2.21
N ALA A 81 -8.08 4.16 1.13
CA ALA A 81 -8.89 5.14 0.41
C ALA A 81 -10.02 5.72 1.28
N GLU A 82 -10.72 4.88 2.05
CA GLU A 82 -11.75 5.32 3.00
C GLU A 82 -11.18 6.24 4.10
N LEU A 83 -10.01 5.88 4.65
CA LEU A 83 -9.32 6.69 5.65
C LEU A 83 -8.86 8.03 5.07
N MET A 84 -8.36 8.05 3.83
CA MET A 84 -8.02 9.31 3.13
C MET A 84 -9.23 10.21 2.97
N VAL A 85 -10.41 9.67 2.66
CA VAL A 85 -11.67 10.45 2.60
C VAL A 85 -12.03 10.99 3.97
N LYS A 86 -12.00 10.14 5.00
CA LYS A 86 -12.45 10.45 6.36
C LYS A 86 -11.57 11.49 7.05
N TYR A 87 -10.25 11.31 6.95
CA TYR A 87 -9.29 12.12 7.71
C TYR A 87 -8.57 13.16 6.86
N ARG A 88 -8.79 13.16 5.55
CA ARG A 88 -8.14 14.06 4.58
C ARG A 88 -6.61 14.04 4.65
N LYS A 89 -6.05 12.89 4.94
CA LYS A 89 -4.61 12.66 5.03
C LYS A 89 -4.18 11.64 3.99
N PRO A 90 -3.07 11.87 3.29
CA PRO A 90 -2.55 10.94 2.30
C PRO A 90 -2.03 9.66 2.95
N ILE A 91 -2.39 8.52 2.37
CA ILE A 91 -1.89 7.21 2.74
C ILE A 91 -1.34 6.55 1.48
N LEU A 92 -0.04 6.35 1.44
CA LEU A 92 0.66 5.78 0.29
C LEU A 92 1.40 4.50 0.69
N GLY A 93 1.39 3.53 -0.21
CA GLY A 93 2.19 2.33 -0.07
C GLY A 93 3.59 2.50 -0.65
N ALA A 94 4.53 1.73 -0.15
CA ALA A 94 5.81 1.50 -0.78
C ALA A 94 6.11 0.00 -0.82
N PHE A 95 6.50 -0.50 -1.99
CA PHE A 95 6.94 -1.87 -2.19
C PHE A 95 8.42 -2.02 -1.84
N LEU A 96 8.85 -3.24 -1.64
CA LEU A 96 10.29 -3.59 -1.56
C LEU A 96 10.77 -4.30 -2.83
N ASP A 97 9.95 -4.27 -3.89
CA ASP A 97 10.19 -5.05 -5.09
C ASP A 97 10.28 -4.14 -6.34
N ASP A 98 10.94 -4.58 -7.34
CA ASP A 98 11.28 -4.07 -8.69
C ASP A 98 11.10 -2.57 -9.05
N VAL A 99 12.09 -2.03 -9.72
CA VAL A 99 12.35 -0.59 -9.96
C VAL A 99 11.38 0.09 -10.93
N HIS A 100 10.47 -0.61 -11.59
CA HIS A 100 9.73 -0.06 -12.74
C HIS A 100 8.20 0.00 -12.59
N SER A 101 7.60 -0.71 -11.65
CA SER A 101 6.15 -0.72 -11.52
C SER A 101 5.61 0.26 -10.49
N ARG A 102 4.64 1.01 -10.91
CA ARG A 102 3.79 1.83 -10.05
C ARG A 102 2.42 1.17 -10.04
N THR A 103 1.97 0.72 -8.89
CA THR A 103 0.62 0.20 -8.78
C THR A 103 -0.33 1.32 -8.41
N ILE A 104 -1.27 1.60 -9.30
CA ILE A 104 -2.43 2.45 -9.04
C ILE A 104 -3.63 1.51 -9.07
N THR A 105 -4.36 1.45 -7.98
CA THR A 105 -5.57 0.66 -7.83
C THR A 105 -6.76 1.60 -7.73
N GLU A 106 -7.63 1.58 -8.71
CA GLU A 106 -8.89 2.32 -8.65
C GLU A 106 -9.80 1.69 -7.61
N ILE A 107 -10.35 2.53 -6.74
CA ILE A 107 -11.27 2.11 -5.68
C ILE A 107 -12.67 2.56 -6.04
N PRO A 108 -13.59 1.62 -6.34
CA PRO A 108 -14.96 1.96 -6.72
C PRO A 108 -15.63 2.86 -5.68
N GLY A 109 -16.19 3.98 -6.13
CA GLY A 109 -16.89 4.94 -5.28
C GLY A 109 -16.00 5.85 -4.43
N SER A 110 -14.67 5.73 -4.52
CA SER A 110 -13.74 6.63 -3.85
C SER A 110 -13.19 7.68 -4.80
N PRO A 111 -13.01 8.95 -4.35
CA PRO A 111 -12.26 9.95 -5.11
C PRO A 111 -10.74 9.69 -5.11
N TYR A 112 -10.27 8.77 -4.30
CA TYR A 112 -8.86 8.41 -4.18
C TYR A 112 -8.60 7.02 -4.73
N SER A 113 -7.44 6.86 -5.36
CA SER A 113 -6.90 5.54 -5.75
C SER A 113 -5.94 5.04 -4.69
N GLY A 114 -5.87 3.73 -4.51
CA GLY A 114 -4.78 3.09 -3.80
C GLY A 114 -3.49 3.22 -4.61
N ILE A 115 -2.41 3.68 -3.98
CA ILE A 115 -1.13 3.85 -4.67
C ILE A 115 -0.01 3.28 -3.85
N ALA A 116 0.84 2.52 -4.52
CA ALA A 116 2.07 2.04 -3.95
C ALA A 116 3.25 2.30 -4.90
N PHE A 117 4.30 2.86 -4.36
CA PHE A 117 5.54 3.17 -5.07
C PHE A 117 6.60 2.10 -4.82
N MET A 118 7.55 2.03 -5.71
CA MET A 118 8.66 1.08 -5.63
C MET A 118 9.60 1.31 -4.47
N THR A 119 9.69 2.55 -4.00
CA THR A 119 10.56 2.91 -2.90
C THR A 119 9.90 3.98 -2.02
N PRO A 120 10.21 4.00 -0.71
CA PRO A 120 9.70 5.03 0.19
C PRO A 120 10.08 6.45 -0.25
N GLU A 121 11.27 6.62 -0.84
CA GLU A 121 11.75 7.93 -1.31
C GLU A 121 10.85 8.50 -2.41
N ARG A 122 10.33 7.64 -3.29
CA ARG A 122 9.37 8.06 -4.33
C ARG A 122 8.05 8.48 -3.72
N ALA A 123 7.54 7.75 -2.73
CA ALA A 123 6.34 8.12 -2.01
C ALA A 123 6.50 9.48 -1.31
N VAL A 124 7.60 9.67 -0.56
CA VAL A 124 7.92 10.94 0.10
C VAL A 124 8.08 12.08 -0.90
N LYS A 125 8.74 11.85 -2.04
CA LYS A 125 8.89 12.86 -3.09
C LYS A 125 7.55 13.32 -3.67
N VAL A 126 6.58 12.42 -3.78
CA VAL A 126 5.22 12.77 -4.23
C VAL A 126 4.51 13.57 -3.16
N LEU A 127 4.59 13.16 -1.90
CA LEU A 127 4.03 13.91 -0.76
C LEU A 127 4.60 15.33 -0.69
N SER A 128 5.92 15.48 -0.80
CA SER A 128 6.58 16.79 -0.74
C SER A 128 6.19 17.75 -1.87
N ARG A 129 5.63 17.25 -2.96
CA ARG A 129 5.12 18.03 -4.09
C ARG A 129 3.62 18.32 -4.01
N GLY A 130 2.95 17.89 -2.94
CA GLY A 130 1.50 18.06 -2.77
C GLY A 130 0.68 17.28 -3.80
N TRP A 131 1.22 16.18 -4.34
CA TRP A 131 0.60 15.44 -5.44
C TRP A 131 -0.20 14.25 -4.91
N PHE A 132 -1.53 14.31 -5.05
CA PHE A 132 -2.43 13.19 -4.76
C PHE A 132 -3.21 12.83 -6.02
N PRO A 133 -3.11 11.61 -6.52
CA PRO A 133 -3.95 11.17 -7.61
C PRO A 133 -5.35 10.87 -7.11
N THR A 134 -6.31 11.60 -7.65
CA THR A 134 -7.74 11.30 -7.53
C THR A 134 -8.19 10.54 -8.78
N THR A 135 -9.20 9.69 -8.65
CA THR A 135 -9.77 8.90 -9.75
C THR A 135 -10.41 9.75 -10.85
N THR A 136 -10.68 11.02 -10.60
CA THR A 136 -11.24 11.94 -11.57
C THR A 136 -10.16 12.55 -12.46
N GLY A 137 -9.62 11.74 -13.38
CA GLY A 137 -8.88 12.28 -14.50
C GLY A 137 -7.61 11.55 -14.85
N CYS A 138 -7.70 10.58 -15.74
CA CYS A 138 -6.58 10.19 -16.61
C CYS A 138 -6.08 11.35 -17.50
N ASN A 139 -6.61 12.54 -17.34
CA ASN A 139 -6.23 13.78 -18.02
C ASN A 139 -5.57 14.76 -17.04
N GLY A 140 -4.37 14.42 -16.58
CA GLY A 140 -3.33 15.39 -16.16
C GLY A 140 -3.69 16.58 -15.26
N LYS A 141 -4.82 16.60 -14.56
CA LYS A 141 -5.16 17.68 -13.63
C LYS A 141 -4.70 17.32 -12.22
N VAL A 142 -3.59 17.91 -11.86
CA VAL A 142 -3.10 18.03 -10.50
C VAL A 142 -4.13 18.79 -9.67
N PHE A 143 -4.70 18.16 -8.65
CA PHE A 143 -5.47 18.89 -7.65
C PHE A 143 -4.51 19.47 -6.61
N SER A 144 -4.25 20.76 -6.73
CA SER A 144 -3.78 21.61 -5.66
C SER A 144 -4.90 21.71 -4.61
N GLY A 145 -4.79 21.02 -3.49
CA GLY A 145 -5.94 20.99 -2.58
C GLY A 145 -5.73 20.54 -1.15
N PHE A 146 -4.48 20.41 -0.68
CA PHE A 146 -4.22 20.40 0.75
C PHE A 146 -3.24 21.52 1.09
N PRO A 147 -3.67 22.55 1.84
CA PRO A 147 -2.72 23.50 2.38
C PRO A 147 -1.82 22.76 3.37
N ILE A 148 -0.55 22.68 3.06
CA ILE A 148 0.49 22.33 4.02
C ILE A 148 0.65 23.56 4.90
N HIS A 149 0.21 23.47 6.14
CA HIS A 149 0.52 24.44 7.18
C HIS A 149 1.82 24.05 7.87
#